data_230d48afd9d8bd7af852861d212c09a2
#
_entry.id   230d48afd9d8bd7af852861d212c09a2
#
_cell.length_a   1.000
_cell.length_b   1.000
_cell.length_c   1.000
_cell.angle_alpha   90.00
_cell.angle_beta   90.00
_cell.angle_gamma   90.00
#
_symmetry.space_group_name_H-M   'P 1'
#
loop_
_entity.id
_entity.type
_entity.pdbx_description
1 polymer ?
#
loop_
_entity_poly.entity_id
_entity_poly.type
_entity_poly.pdbx_seq_one_letter_code
_entity_poly.pdbx_strand_id
1 'polypeptide(L)'
;SAGGAIVSPNSKVFIITPMSPHSLNFRPIVVPDDGKIRVIANSSEKIRVTADGHSSKIFDTPAELIITRSSHNVKAIKSFDMTYFQTLNTKLFWGADIRNSRRKNFDK
;
A
#
# COMPACT_ATOMS: atom_id res chain seq x y z
N SER A 1 0.01 -8.54 -4.81
CA SER A 1 0.05 -7.15 -4.32
C SER A 1 -1.03 -6.32 -5.00
N ALA A 2 -1.56 -5.34 -4.29
CA ALA A 2 -2.62 -4.46 -4.80
C ALA A 2 -2.11 -3.39 -5.79
N GLY A 3 -0.80 -3.32 -6.06
CA GLY A 3 -0.19 -2.34 -6.97
C GLY A 3 -0.22 -0.91 -6.44
N GLY A 4 -0.15 -0.71 -5.12
CA GLY A 4 -0.07 0.61 -4.52
C GLY A 4 1.22 1.36 -4.89
N ALA A 5 1.22 2.68 -4.71
CA ALA A 5 2.39 3.51 -4.98
C ALA A 5 3.54 3.21 -4.00
N ILE A 6 4.76 3.25 -4.48
CA ILE A 6 5.97 3.23 -3.65
C ILE A 6 6.24 4.65 -3.19
N VAL A 7 6.29 4.87 -1.88
CA VAL A 7 6.57 6.18 -1.28
C VAL A 7 7.78 6.11 -0.36
N SER A 8 8.46 7.24 -0.19
CA SER A 8 9.58 7.33 0.76
C SER A 8 9.11 7.06 2.19
N PRO A 9 9.91 6.38 3.03
CA PRO A 9 9.56 6.07 4.41
C PRO A 9 9.23 7.28 5.28
N ASN A 10 9.78 8.45 4.95
CA ASN A 10 9.56 9.70 5.69
C ASN A 10 8.34 10.49 5.19
N SER A 11 7.64 9.99 4.19
CA SER A 11 6.45 10.65 3.65
C SER A 11 5.29 10.57 4.63
N LYS A 12 4.69 11.70 4.91
CA LYS A 12 3.50 11.82 5.77
C LYS A 12 2.25 11.76 4.89
N VAL A 13 1.90 10.56 4.44
CA VAL A 13 0.84 10.35 3.46
C VAL A 13 0.03 9.10 3.75
N PHE A 14 -1.23 9.10 3.29
CA PHE A 14 -2.02 7.90 3.09
C PHE A 14 -1.96 7.49 1.62
N ILE A 15 -2.00 6.19 1.37
CA ILE A 15 -2.13 5.61 0.03
C ILE A 15 -3.46 4.89 -0.04
N ILE A 16 -4.31 5.32 -0.95
CA ILE A 16 -5.62 4.70 -1.22
C ILE A 16 -5.47 3.87 -2.49
N THR A 17 -5.55 2.57 -2.36
CA THR A 17 -5.38 1.64 -3.48
C THR A 17 -6.65 0.84 -3.71
N PRO A 18 -7.40 1.12 -4.78
CA PRO A 18 -8.56 0.30 -5.15
C PRO A 18 -8.11 -1.12 -5.50
N MET A 19 -8.77 -2.12 -4.93
CA MET A 19 -8.50 -3.53 -5.21
C MET A 19 -9.57 -4.09 -6.13
N SER A 20 -9.14 -4.72 -7.22
CA SER A 20 -10.03 -5.31 -8.24
C SER A 20 -11.18 -4.38 -8.67
N PRO A 21 -10.89 -3.13 -9.04
CA PRO A 21 -11.94 -2.21 -9.47
C PRO A 21 -12.55 -2.67 -10.80
N HIS A 22 -13.83 -2.41 -11.01
CA HIS A 22 -14.53 -2.73 -12.26
C HIS A 22 -14.08 -1.87 -13.45
N SER A 23 -13.37 -0.78 -13.20
CA SER A 23 -12.86 0.14 -14.22
C SER A 23 -11.35 0.18 -14.22
N LEU A 24 -10.72 0.14 -15.41
CA LEU A 24 -9.28 0.27 -15.62
C LEU A 24 -8.73 1.68 -15.29
N ASN A 25 -9.62 2.65 -15.12
CA ASN A 25 -9.23 4.04 -14.85
C ASN A 25 -8.90 4.34 -13.39
N PHE A 26 -9.19 3.40 -12.48
CA PHE A 26 -8.84 3.57 -11.07
C PHE A 26 -7.32 3.45 -10.87
N ARG A 27 -6.75 4.47 -10.25
CA ARG A 27 -5.33 4.53 -9.90
C ARG A 27 -5.19 4.70 -8.39
N PRO A 28 -4.10 4.21 -7.78
CA PRO A 28 -3.78 4.57 -6.41
C PRO A 28 -3.63 6.08 -6.25
N ILE A 29 -4.19 6.60 -5.16
CA ILE A 29 -4.11 8.02 -4.83
C ILE A 29 -3.25 8.17 -3.57
N VAL A 30 -2.34 9.13 -3.59
CA VAL A 30 -1.50 9.51 -2.46
C VAL A 30 -1.98 10.86 -1.95
N VAL A 31 -2.36 10.94 -0.68
CA VAL A 31 -2.89 12.16 -0.05
C VAL A 31 -2.13 12.45 1.26
N PRO A 32 -2.01 13.70 1.71
CA PRO A 32 -1.42 14.02 3.01
C PRO A 32 -2.13 13.32 4.18
N ASP A 33 -1.40 12.99 5.24
CA ASP A 33 -1.92 12.27 6.42
C ASP A 33 -2.45 13.19 7.53
N ASP A 34 -2.42 14.49 7.33
CA ASP A 34 -2.91 15.51 8.27
C ASP A 34 -4.43 15.74 8.18
N GLY A 35 -5.06 15.20 7.15
CA GLY A 35 -6.50 15.27 6.92
C GLY A 35 -7.28 14.07 7.46
N LYS A 36 -8.59 14.08 7.18
CA LYS A 36 -9.52 12.98 7.43
C LYS A 36 -9.98 12.39 6.10
N ILE A 37 -9.86 11.08 5.95
CA ILE A 37 -10.43 10.37 4.81
C ILE A 37 -11.79 9.83 5.25
N ARG A 38 -12.84 10.24 4.55
CA ARG A 38 -14.19 9.75 4.77
C ARG A 38 -14.56 8.77 3.67
N VAL A 39 -14.85 7.55 4.04
CA VAL A 39 -15.30 6.49 3.14
C VAL A 39 -16.77 6.23 3.40
N ILE A 40 -17.61 6.42 2.40
CA ILE A 40 -19.03 6.12 2.45
C ILE A 40 -19.25 4.86 1.65
N ALA A 41 -19.75 3.83 2.32
CA ALA A 41 -20.13 2.58 1.69
C ALA A 41 -21.64 2.50 1.60
N ASN A 42 -22.16 2.43 0.37
CA ASN A 42 -23.56 2.26 0.07
C ASN A 42 -23.71 1.01 -0.81
N SER A 43 -24.28 -0.04 -0.24
CA SER A 43 -24.43 -1.34 -0.89
C SER A 43 -25.78 -1.94 -0.46
N SER A 44 -26.27 -2.92 -1.19
CA SER A 44 -27.38 -3.77 -0.75
C SER A 44 -26.97 -4.83 0.26
N GLU A 45 -25.65 -5.05 0.43
CA GLU A 45 -25.10 -6.07 1.29
C GLU A 45 -24.29 -5.44 2.44
N LYS A 46 -24.06 -6.22 3.49
CA LYS A 46 -23.16 -5.84 4.59
C LYS A 46 -21.73 -5.70 4.09
N ILE A 47 -21.00 -4.75 4.66
CA ILE A 47 -19.57 -4.55 4.36
C ILE A 47 -18.70 -5.12 5.47
N ARG A 48 -17.54 -5.63 5.10
CA ARG A 48 -16.51 -6.04 6.04
C ARG A 48 -15.35 -5.03 6.02
N VAL A 49 -15.01 -4.53 7.19
CA VAL A 49 -13.82 -3.69 7.38
C VAL A 49 -12.78 -4.51 8.13
N THR A 50 -11.57 -4.59 7.60
CA THR A 50 -10.48 -5.35 8.20
C THR A 50 -9.28 -4.44 8.40
N ALA A 51 -8.71 -4.44 9.60
CA ALA A 51 -7.47 -3.76 9.93
C ALA A 51 -6.32 -4.77 10.04
N ASP A 52 -5.20 -4.50 9.36
CA ASP A 52 -3.96 -5.31 9.38
C ASP A 52 -4.15 -6.81 9.13
N GLY A 53 -5.21 -7.17 8.42
CA GLY A 53 -5.53 -8.57 8.13
C GLY A 53 -6.03 -9.41 9.33
N HIS A 54 -6.05 -8.86 10.54
CA HIS A 54 -6.38 -9.60 11.75
C HIS A 54 -7.71 -9.17 12.37
N SER A 55 -7.96 -7.88 12.47
CA SER A 55 -9.15 -7.33 13.12
C SER A 55 -10.22 -7.04 12.07
N SER A 56 -11.34 -7.75 12.13
CA SER A 56 -12.42 -7.62 11.14
C SER A 56 -13.74 -7.36 11.82
N LYS A 57 -14.50 -6.39 11.28
CA LYS A 57 -15.88 -6.10 11.70
C LYS A 57 -16.79 -6.01 10.49
N ILE A 58 -18.04 -6.45 10.68
CA ILE A 58 -19.10 -6.38 9.67
C ILE A 58 -20.05 -5.26 10.05
N PHE A 59 -20.40 -4.43 9.07
CA PHE A 59 -21.32 -3.31 9.24
C PHE A 59 -22.48 -3.43 8.26
N ASP A 60 -23.66 -3.02 8.73
CA ASP A 60 -24.80 -2.79 7.85
C ASP A 60 -24.56 -1.53 7.01
N THR A 61 -25.15 -1.47 5.82
CA THR A 61 -25.07 -0.31 4.94
C THR A 61 -26.39 0.48 4.99
N PRO A 62 -26.35 1.80 4.79
CA PRO A 62 -25.17 2.63 4.51
C PRO A 62 -24.26 2.77 5.73
N ALA A 63 -22.94 2.74 5.50
CA ALA A 63 -21.92 2.89 6.55
C ALA A 63 -20.94 3.99 6.19
N GLU A 64 -20.48 4.72 7.20
CA GLU A 64 -19.45 5.74 7.08
C GLU A 64 -18.26 5.35 7.94
N LEU A 65 -17.07 5.40 7.33
CA LEU A 65 -15.80 5.19 8.02
C LEU A 65 -14.96 6.46 7.90
N ILE A 66 -14.34 6.82 9.02
CA ILE A 66 -13.42 7.94 9.09
C ILE A 66 -12.03 7.39 9.41
N ILE A 67 -11.08 7.68 8.53
CA ILE A 67 -9.68 7.27 8.68
C ILE A 67 -8.87 8.52 8.99
N THR A 68 -8.12 8.46 10.08
CA THR A 68 -7.25 9.54 10.53
C THR A 68 -5.90 8.98 10.94
N ARG A 69 -4.88 9.82 10.95
CA ARG A 69 -3.58 9.46 11.49
C ARG A 69 -3.68 9.20 12.99
N SER A 70 -3.10 8.10 13.45
CA SER A 70 -2.97 7.79 14.87
C SER A 70 -1.97 8.74 15.56
N SER A 71 -2.23 9.05 16.81
CA SER A 71 -1.23 9.70 17.69
C SER A 71 -0.10 8.77 18.10
N HIS A 72 -0.27 7.47 17.92
CA HIS A 72 0.73 6.46 18.25
C HIS A 72 1.56 6.11 17.01
N ASN A 73 2.86 5.97 17.20
CA ASN A 73 3.79 5.55 16.15
C ASN A 73 4.32 4.14 16.47
N VAL A 74 4.46 3.33 15.43
CA VAL A 74 5.17 2.06 15.51
C VAL A 74 6.65 2.31 15.27
N LYS A 75 7.51 1.80 16.15
CA LYS A 75 8.95 1.84 15.99
C LYS A 75 9.41 0.57 15.29
N ALA A 76 9.96 0.70 14.09
CA ALA A 76 10.54 -0.42 13.36
C ALA A 76 12.06 -0.45 13.59
N ILE A 77 12.58 -1.64 13.90
CA ILE A 77 14.02 -1.88 13.97
C ILE A 77 14.53 -2.02 12.54
N LYS A 78 15.58 -1.27 12.21
CA LYS A 78 16.16 -1.26 10.87
C LYS A 78 17.63 -1.64 10.98
N SER A 79 18.11 -2.52 10.09
CA SER A 79 19.54 -2.75 9.92
C SER A 79 20.21 -1.51 9.32
N PHE A 80 21.39 -1.18 9.81
CA PHE A 80 22.16 -0.03 9.32
C PHE A 80 22.80 -0.29 7.95
N ASP A 81 22.88 -1.54 7.53
CA ASP A 81 23.66 -1.97 6.37
C ASP A 81 22.95 -1.76 5.02
N MET A 82 21.66 -1.43 5.02
CA MET A 82 20.89 -1.27 3.78
C MET A 82 20.06 0.01 3.75
N THR A 83 20.21 0.75 2.68
CA THR A 83 19.32 1.89 2.41
C THR A 83 17.93 1.41 1.97
N TYR A 84 16.94 2.29 2.05
CA TYR A 84 15.58 2.02 1.56
C TYR A 84 15.58 1.58 0.07
N PHE A 85 16.34 2.26 -0.78
CA PHE A 85 16.41 1.94 -2.21
C PHE A 85 17.13 0.62 -2.49
N GLN A 86 18.14 0.27 -1.71
CA GLN A 86 18.77 -1.06 -1.80
C GLN A 86 17.77 -2.15 -1.41
N THR A 87 16.95 -1.91 -0.38
CA THR A 87 15.90 -2.85 0.01
C THR A 87 14.85 -3.02 -1.09
N LEU A 88 14.41 -1.93 -1.74
CA LEU A 88 13.48 -1.99 -2.87
C LEU A 88 14.05 -2.81 -4.02
N ASN A 89 15.31 -2.56 -4.39
CA ASN A 89 15.97 -3.31 -5.46
C ASN A 89 16.05 -4.80 -5.13
N THR A 90 16.48 -5.15 -3.91
CA THR A 90 16.66 -6.54 -3.49
C THR A 90 15.34 -7.29 -3.33
N LYS A 91 14.32 -6.66 -2.73
CA LYS A 91 13.06 -7.32 -2.37
C LYS A 91 12.00 -7.27 -3.46
N LEU A 92 11.97 -6.21 -4.25
CA LEU A 92 10.97 -5.98 -5.29
C LEU A 92 11.55 -6.00 -6.71
N PHE A 93 12.86 -6.22 -6.85
CA PHE A 93 13.58 -6.14 -8.14
C PHE A 93 13.36 -4.79 -8.84
N TRP A 94 13.12 -3.73 -8.05
CA TRP A 94 12.87 -2.40 -8.56
C TRP A 94 14.12 -1.87 -9.28
N GLY A 95 13.97 -1.49 -10.56
CA GLY A 95 15.08 -1.06 -11.40
C GLY A 95 15.97 -2.20 -11.93
N ALA A 96 15.66 -3.46 -11.66
CA ALA A 96 16.39 -4.59 -12.22
C ALA A 96 16.07 -4.76 -13.72
N ASP A 97 17.11 -4.75 -14.57
CA ASP A 97 16.96 -5.08 -15.99
C ASP A 97 17.04 -6.61 -16.17
N ILE A 98 15.89 -7.22 -16.34
CA ILE A 98 15.73 -8.69 -16.52
C ILE A 98 16.44 -9.16 -17.80
N ARG A 99 16.68 -8.27 -18.78
CA ARG A 99 17.38 -8.61 -20.04
C ARG A 99 18.85 -8.89 -19.85
N ASN A 100 19.51 -8.25 -18.89
CA ASN A 100 20.94 -8.44 -18.61
C ASN A 100 21.26 -9.73 -17.83
N SER A 101 20.31 -10.32 -17.12
CA SER A 101 20.52 -11.59 -16.44
C SER A 101 20.62 -12.78 -17.40
N ARG A 102 20.07 -12.69 -18.61
CA ARG A 102 20.17 -13.74 -19.64
C ARG A 102 21.51 -13.74 -20.39
N ARG A 103 22.24 -12.63 -20.43
CA ARG A 103 23.54 -12.57 -21.12
C ARG A 103 24.69 -13.23 -20.37
N LYS A 104 24.63 -13.33 -19.05
CA LYS A 104 25.69 -13.96 -18.23
C LYS A 104 25.74 -15.50 -18.30
N ASN A 105 24.75 -16.16 -18.89
CA ASN A 105 24.69 -17.62 -18.99
C ASN A 105 25.13 -18.19 -20.34
N PHE A 106 25.58 -17.36 -21.29
CA PHE A 106 26.05 -17.81 -22.60
C PHE A 106 27.60 -17.73 -22.77
N ASP A 107 28.32 -17.21 -21.77
CA ASP A 107 29.80 -17.11 -21.79
C ASP A 107 30.47 -18.08 -20.81
N LYS A 108 30.01 -19.35 -20.81
CA LYS A 108 30.69 -20.46 -20.15
C LYS A 108 30.68 -21.69 -21.04
#